data_1db550174b1c6a9cdda9e0c03969d272
#
_entry.id   1db550174b1c6a9cdda9e0c03969d272
#
_cell.length_a   1.000
_cell.length_b   1.000
_cell.length_c   1.000
_cell.angle_alpha   90.00
_cell.angle_beta   90.00
_cell.angle_gamma   90.00
#
_symmetry.space_group_name_H-M   'P 1'
#
loop_
_entity.id
_entity.type
_entity.pdbx_description
1 polymer ?
#
loop_
_entity_poly.entity_id
_entity_poly.type
_entity_poly.pdbx_seq_one_letter_code
_entity_poly.pdbx_strand_id
1 'polypeptide(L)'
;MFNLVDKRSRSKRIAFTLLLIVGCLSIIGHTTAAGSGGTDVHIELSIKDGMENTAIGVGLAILIGVYILIIFETVQRTLAAALGGLIAVIALNYFTNEPALSLKAVTTMIDWETIGLLLGMMVMVGVISHTGVFEWFAVEAYKRSEGSIWSLVVILCIVTAVLSAFLDNVTTILLLTPVTIQLAKVLDLQPVPLLIAEVLFSNIGGAATMIGDPPNIMIGSGLSPDAIERAEGGKYAELAADGVNFNDFIIEMAPGIMMTVVPAFMLLKWMYRDEFSGKRIRDVAELESKYGIKDYKMLTTSGFILGLVILGFFLHPVTHMPVSWIALGGAVLMLLVTNRHELDEPLEEVEWTTLLS
;
A
#
# COMPACT_ATOMS: atom_id res chain seq x y z
N MET A 1 -3.41 -29.56 -26.73
CA MET A 1 -4.55 -29.89 -25.87
C MET A 1 -4.74 -28.90 -24.69
N PHE A 2 -3.73 -28.16 -24.30
CA PHE A 2 -3.80 -27.15 -23.19
C PHE A 2 -4.56 -25.86 -23.55
N ASN A 3 -4.66 -25.48 -24.81
CA ASN A 3 -5.26 -24.20 -25.23
C ASN A 3 -6.81 -24.18 -25.29
N LEU A 4 -7.49 -25.32 -25.20
CA LEU A 4 -8.96 -25.39 -25.29
C LEU A 4 -9.64 -25.34 -23.91
N VAL A 5 -8.94 -25.73 -22.85
CA VAL A 5 -9.46 -25.72 -21.48
C VAL A 5 -9.48 -24.28 -20.95
N ASP A 6 -8.47 -23.47 -21.29
CA ASP A 6 -8.36 -22.07 -20.86
C ASP A 6 -9.43 -21.17 -21.50
N LYS A 7 -9.74 -21.39 -22.78
CA LYS A 7 -10.76 -20.62 -23.51
C LYS A 7 -12.19 -20.84 -22.99
N ARG A 8 -12.51 -22.07 -22.54
CA ARG A 8 -13.83 -22.41 -21.98
C ARG A 8 -14.01 -21.90 -20.54
N SER A 9 -12.92 -21.82 -19.78
CA SER A 9 -12.87 -21.20 -18.46
C SER A 9 -13.06 -19.68 -18.55
N ARG A 10 -12.36 -19.01 -19.47
CA ARG A 10 -12.51 -17.55 -19.70
C ARG A 10 -13.92 -17.17 -20.12
N SER A 11 -14.55 -17.92 -21.02
CA SER A 11 -15.93 -17.65 -21.47
C SER A 11 -16.95 -17.75 -20.34
N LYS A 12 -16.81 -18.73 -19.43
CA LYS A 12 -17.69 -18.84 -18.26
C LYS A 12 -17.45 -17.72 -17.24
N ARG A 13 -16.21 -17.29 -17.06
CA ARG A 13 -15.86 -16.16 -16.18
C ARG A 13 -16.44 -14.86 -16.71
N ILE A 14 -16.33 -14.59 -18.02
CA ILE A 14 -16.91 -13.41 -18.66
C ILE A 14 -18.45 -13.43 -18.57
N ALA A 15 -19.09 -14.57 -18.81
CA ALA A 15 -20.54 -14.69 -18.68
C ALA A 15 -21.03 -14.44 -17.25
N PHE A 16 -20.31 -14.93 -16.24
CA PHE A 16 -20.63 -14.68 -14.83
C PHE A 16 -20.46 -13.20 -14.45
N THR A 17 -19.39 -12.56 -14.92
CA THR A 17 -19.15 -11.12 -14.69
C THR A 17 -20.23 -10.28 -15.36
N LEU A 18 -20.63 -10.60 -16.59
CA LEU A 18 -21.73 -9.93 -17.29
C LEU A 18 -23.07 -10.13 -16.58
N LEU A 19 -23.32 -11.30 -16.03
CA LEU A 19 -24.56 -11.62 -15.29
C LEU A 19 -24.64 -10.84 -13.98
N LEU A 20 -23.51 -10.66 -13.28
CA LEU A 20 -23.39 -9.78 -12.10
C LEU A 20 -23.66 -8.31 -12.48
N ILE A 21 -23.07 -7.82 -13.55
CA ILE A 21 -23.26 -6.45 -14.06
C ILE A 21 -24.74 -6.23 -14.48
N VAL A 22 -25.33 -7.16 -15.20
CA VAL A 22 -26.74 -7.08 -15.62
C VAL A 22 -27.69 -7.18 -14.43
N GLY A 23 -27.38 -8.03 -13.43
CA GLY A 23 -28.14 -8.12 -12.19
C GLY A 23 -28.14 -6.81 -11.39
N CYS A 24 -26.99 -6.14 -11.31
CA CYS A 24 -26.87 -4.82 -10.68
C CYS A 24 -27.55 -3.72 -11.52
N LEU A 25 -27.46 -3.76 -12.86
CA LEU A 25 -28.10 -2.80 -13.76
C LEU A 25 -29.63 -2.89 -13.78
N SER A 26 -30.22 -4.05 -13.54
CA SER A 26 -31.68 -4.22 -13.45
C SER A 26 -32.31 -3.54 -12.24
N ILE A 27 -31.52 -3.19 -11.20
CA ILE A 27 -31.94 -2.43 -10.03
C ILE A 27 -32.03 -0.92 -10.35
N ILE A 28 -31.41 -0.45 -11.44
CA ILE A 28 -31.18 0.98 -11.77
C ILE A 28 -32.34 1.61 -12.58
N GLY A 29 -33.37 0.85 -12.89
CA GLY A 29 -34.37 1.22 -13.89
C GLY A 29 -35.24 2.47 -13.65
N HIS A 30 -35.06 3.28 -12.61
CA HIS A 30 -35.86 4.48 -12.38
C HIS A 30 -35.12 5.56 -11.59
N THR A 31 -34.26 6.35 -12.25
CA THR A 31 -33.81 7.62 -11.66
C THR A 31 -33.95 8.77 -12.65
N THR A 32 -34.78 9.76 -12.30
CA THR A 32 -34.93 11.03 -13.01
C THR A 32 -33.93 12.06 -12.48
N ALA A 33 -33.29 12.77 -13.40
CA ALA A 33 -32.25 13.76 -13.12
C ALA A 33 -32.81 15.13 -12.68
N ALA A 34 -32.09 15.80 -11.76
CA ALA A 34 -32.17 17.26 -11.58
C ALA A 34 -30.85 17.84 -11.01
N GLY A 35 -30.29 18.69 -11.57
CA GLY A 35 -29.83 20.05 -11.75
C GLY A 35 -28.84 20.61 -10.73
N SER A 36 -27.78 21.26 -11.26
CA SER A 36 -26.56 21.82 -10.66
C SER A 36 -26.72 23.08 -9.80
N GLY A 37 -25.84 23.26 -8.79
CA GLY A 37 -25.60 24.52 -8.09
C GLY A 37 -24.56 24.31 -6.98
N GLY A 38 -23.39 24.95 -7.11
CA GLY A 38 -22.27 24.74 -6.18
C GLY A 38 -22.48 25.41 -4.83
N THR A 39 -22.26 24.62 -3.81
CA THR A 39 -21.96 25.03 -2.43
C THR A 39 -21.15 23.91 -1.80
N ASP A 40 -20.34 24.20 -0.80
CA ASP A 40 -19.58 23.19 -0.06
C ASP A 40 -20.55 22.12 0.46
N VAL A 41 -20.49 20.93 -0.15
CA VAL A 41 -21.46 19.86 0.12
C VAL A 41 -20.93 19.04 1.30
N HIS A 42 -21.36 19.35 2.50
CA HIS A 42 -21.45 18.35 3.55
C HIS A 42 -22.53 17.36 3.13
N ILE A 43 -22.12 16.18 2.69
CA ILE A 43 -23.07 15.13 2.30
C ILE A 43 -23.49 14.41 3.59
N GLU A 44 -24.56 14.88 4.24
CA GLU A 44 -25.31 14.04 5.16
C GLU A 44 -26.07 13.01 4.31
N LEU A 45 -25.48 11.84 4.13
CA LEU A 45 -26.11 10.73 3.42
C LEU A 45 -27.26 10.15 4.25
N SER A 46 -28.45 10.71 4.12
CA SER A 46 -29.64 10.11 4.71
C SER A 46 -30.19 9.02 3.80
N ILE A 47 -30.18 7.79 4.29
CA ILE A 47 -30.82 6.66 3.61
C ILE A 47 -32.34 6.83 3.68
N LYS A 48 -33.05 6.51 2.59
CA LYS A 48 -34.51 6.54 2.55
C LYS A 48 -35.12 5.67 3.65
N ASP A 49 -36.09 6.22 4.35
CA ASP A 49 -36.77 5.53 5.44
C ASP A 49 -37.26 4.12 5.04
N GLY A 50 -36.94 3.13 5.85
CA GLY A 50 -37.28 1.73 5.62
C GLY A 50 -36.42 0.98 4.59
N MET A 51 -35.41 1.62 3.98
CA MET A 51 -34.48 0.97 3.04
C MET A 51 -33.10 0.67 3.64
N GLU A 52 -32.87 0.96 4.91
CA GLU A 52 -31.56 0.81 5.58
C GLU A 52 -31.01 -0.62 5.46
N ASN A 53 -31.80 -1.62 5.84
CA ASN A 53 -31.39 -3.03 5.76
C ASN A 53 -31.12 -3.49 4.31
N THR A 54 -31.89 -2.96 3.34
CA THR A 54 -31.69 -3.28 1.93
C THR A 54 -30.41 -2.63 1.40
N ALA A 55 -30.15 -1.39 1.77
CA ALA A 55 -28.92 -0.68 1.40
C ALA A 55 -27.67 -1.38 1.95
N ILE A 56 -27.70 -1.81 3.23
CA ILE A 56 -26.63 -2.61 3.84
C ILE A 56 -26.45 -3.94 3.09
N GLY A 57 -27.55 -4.64 2.78
CA GLY A 57 -27.50 -5.90 2.04
C GLY A 57 -26.88 -5.75 0.65
N VAL A 58 -27.24 -4.69 -0.07
CA VAL A 58 -26.66 -4.39 -1.40
C VAL A 58 -25.18 -3.98 -1.28
N GLY A 59 -24.83 -3.16 -0.29
CA GLY A 59 -23.43 -2.80 -0.03
C GLY A 59 -22.54 -4.03 0.24
N LEU A 60 -23.03 -4.94 1.10
CA LEU A 60 -22.35 -6.21 1.37
C LEU A 60 -22.23 -7.09 0.12
N ALA A 61 -23.29 -7.16 -0.69
CA ALA A 61 -23.25 -7.93 -1.95
C ALA A 61 -22.23 -7.37 -2.94
N ILE A 62 -22.12 -6.05 -3.07
CA ILE A 62 -21.11 -5.39 -3.90
C ILE A 62 -19.72 -5.72 -3.38
N LEU A 63 -19.47 -5.56 -2.08
CA LEU A 63 -18.19 -5.87 -1.44
C LEU A 63 -17.77 -7.32 -1.67
N ILE A 64 -18.67 -8.28 -1.41
CA ILE A 64 -18.42 -9.70 -1.65
C ILE A 64 -18.16 -9.96 -3.12
N GLY A 65 -18.90 -9.34 -4.02
CA GLY A 65 -18.71 -9.46 -5.47
C GLY A 65 -17.33 -8.99 -5.92
N VAL A 66 -16.85 -7.87 -5.42
CA VAL A 66 -15.50 -7.36 -5.68
C VAL A 66 -14.44 -8.33 -5.15
N TYR A 67 -14.59 -8.83 -3.91
CA TYR A 67 -13.66 -9.82 -3.37
C TYR A 67 -13.62 -11.12 -4.19
N ILE A 68 -14.77 -11.59 -4.66
CA ILE A 68 -14.84 -12.77 -5.55
C ILE A 68 -14.05 -12.51 -6.84
N LEU A 69 -14.21 -11.34 -7.47
CA LEU A 69 -13.48 -10.98 -8.67
C LEU A 69 -11.96 -10.93 -8.44
N ILE A 70 -11.53 -10.42 -7.29
CA ILE A 70 -10.11 -10.34 -6.90
C ILE A 70 -9.55 -11.73 -6.60
N ILE A 71 -10.24 -12.55 -5.80
CA ILE A 71 -9.78 -13.90 -5.40
C ILE A 71 -9.63 -14.83 -6.61
N PHE A 72 -10.58 -14.77 -7.55
CA PHE A 72 -10.52 -15.59 -8.75
C PHE A 72 -9.62 -15.00 -9.85
N GLU A 73 -8.98 -13.85 -9.59
CA GLU A 73 -8.11 -13.15 -10.56
C GLU A 73 -8.78 -12.98 -11.95
N THR A 74 -10.10 -12.80 -11.94
CA THR A 74 -10.90 -12.69 -13.17
C THR A 74 -10.62 -11.41 -13.91
N VAL A 75 -10.32 -10.34 -13.15
CA VAL A 75 -10.04 -8.98 -13.61
C VAL A 75 -8.88 -8.44 -12.77
N GLN A 76 -8.11 -7.52 -13.32
CA GLN A 76 -7.07 -6.80 -12.56
C GLN A 76 -7.68 -6.13 -11.32
N ARG A 77 -6.97 -6.16 -10.19
CA ARG A 77 -7.46 -5.69 -8.86
C ARG A 77 -8.00 -4.26 -8.92
N THR A 78 -7.28 -3.35 -9.57
CA THR A 78 -7.67 -1.95 -9.74
C THR A 78 -8.99 -1.81 -10.51
N LEU A 79 -9.18 -2.58 -11.59
CA LEU A 79 -10.42 -2.57 -12.36
C LEU A 79 -11.59 -3.16 -11.56
N ALA A 80 -11.33 -4.20 -10.75
CA ALA A 80 -12.36 -4.77 -9.87
C ALA A 80 -12.79 -3.77 -8.80
N ALA A 81 -11.84 -3.05 -8.18
CA ALA A 81 -12.12 -1.99 -7.21
C ALA A 81 -12.88 -0.82 -7.84
N ALA A 82 -12.42 -0.33 -9.00
CA ALA A 82 -13.08 0.77 -9.72
C ALA A 82 -14.52 0.41 -10.14
N LEU A 83 -14.75 -0.82 -10.62
CA LEU A 83 -16.09 -1.33 -10.94
C LEU A 83 -16.97 -1.39 -9.69
N GLY A 84 -16.44 -1.91 -8.59
CA GLY A 84 -17.16 -1.97 -7.31
C GLY A 84 -17.51 -0.58 -6.80
N GLY A 85 -16.58 0.35 -6.84
CA GLY A 85 -16.78 1.75 -6.46
C GLY A 85 -17.87 2.43 -7.32
N LEU A 86 -17.83 2.25 -8.64
CA LEU A 86 -18.85 2.78 -9.53
C LEU A 86 -20.24 2.22 -9.22
N ILE A 87 -20.35 0.90 -9.01
CA ILE A 87 -21.61 0.26 -8.66
C ILE A 87 -22.10 0.73 -7.28
N ALA A 88 -21.17 0.90 -6.32
CA ALA A 88 -21.49 1.42 -4.99
C ALA A 88 -22.03 2.86 -5.05
N VAL A 89 -21.43 3.75 -5.85
CA VAL A 89 -21.92 5.13 -6.06
C VAL A 89 -23.32 5.12 -6.69
N ILE A 90 -23.56 4.27 -7.67
CA ILE A 90 -24.89 4.13 -8.31
C ILE A 90 -25.92 3.62 -7.28
N ALA A 91 -25.58 2.60 -6.51
CA ALA A 91 -26.44 2.05 -5.47
C ALA A 91 -26.74 3.11 -4.39
N LEU A 92 -25.72 3.84 -3.96
CA LEU A 92 -25.86 4.91 -2.96
C LEU A 92 -26.81 6.00 -3.47
N ASN A 93 -26.69 6.41 -4.72
CA ASN A 93 -27.60 7.38 -5.34
C ASN A 93 -29.06 6.89 -5.39
N TYR A 94 -29.30 5.58 -5.48
CA TYR A 94 -30.64 5.00 -5.42
C TYR A 94 -31.23 5.01 -4.01
N PHE A 95 -30.43 4.71 -3.00
CA PHE A 95 -30.86 4.56 -1.61
C PHE A 95 -30.89 5.86 -0.82
N THR A 96 -30.22 6.93 -1.28
CA THR A 96 -30.22 8.23 -0.59
C THR A 96 -31.34 9.15 -1.07
N ASN A 97 -31.73 10.08 -0.21
CA ASN A 97 -32.72 11.12 -0.51
C ASN A 97 -32.11 12.29 -1.27
N GLU A 98 -30.76 12.34 -1.36
CA GLU A 98 -30.04 13.42 -1.99
C GLU A 98 -30.18 13.40 -3.53
N PRO A 99 -30.20 14.57 -4.17
CA PRO A 99 -30.12 14.64 -5.64
C PRO A 99 -28.84 13.99 -6.13
N ALA A 100 -28.90 13.36 -7.29
CA ALA A 100 -27.85 12.56 -7.92
C ALA A 100 -26.44 12.99 -7.52
N LEU A 101 -25.67 12.09 -6.91
CA LEU A 101 -24.30 12.33 -6.45
C LEU A 101 -23.49 12.91 -7.62
N SER A 102 -23.14 14.19 -7.53
CA SER A 102 -22.31 14.83 -8.54
C SER A 102 -20.88 14.29 -8.47
N LEU A 103 -20.13 14.38 -9.56
CA LEU A 103 -18.71 14.00 -9.55
C LEU A 103 -17.95 14.75 -8.45
N LYS A 104 -18.30 16.01 -8.18
CA LYS A 104 -17.73 16.80 -7.07
C LYS A 104 -18.02 16.15 -5.72
N ALA A 105 -19.22 15.64 -5.50
CA ALA A 105 -19.59 14.95 -4.28
C ALA A 105 -18.82 13.62 -4.11
N VAL A 106 -18.64 12.86 -5.18
CA VAL A 106 -17.84 11.63 -5.16
C VAL A 106 -16.37 11.93 -4.85
N THR A 107 -15.80 13.01 -5.40
CA THR A 107 -14.40 13.38 -5.11
C THR A 107 -14.16 13.79 -3.67
N THR A 108 -15.17 14.23 -2.91
CA THR A 108 -15.03 14.49 -1.47
C THR A 108 -14.98 13.22 -0.61
N MET A 109 -15.38 12.07 -1.15
CA MET A 109 -15.29 10.76 -0.49
C MET A 109 -13.91 10.13 -0.64
N ILE A 110 -13.07 10.68 -1.54
CA ILE A 110 -11.71 10.18 -1.76
C ILE A 110 -10.81 10.71 -0.66
N ASP A 111 -10.05 9.83 -0.03
CA ASP A 111 -9.03 10.23 0.93
C ASP A 111 -7.77 10.74 0.21
N TRP A 112 -7.76 12.04 -0.09
CA TRP A 112 -6.64 12.71 -0.76
C TRP A 112 -5.38 12.75 0.10
N GLU A 113 -5.49 12.63 1.41
CA GLU A 113 -4.33 12.57 2.31
C GLU A 113 -3.59 11.25 2.11
N THR A 114 -4.31 10.14 2.07
CA THR A 114 -3.72 8.83 1.75
C THR A 114 -3.07 8.82 0.38
N ILE A 115 -3.79 9.29 -0.67
CA ILE A 115 -3.25 9.33 -2.03
C ILE A 115 -2.01 10.22 -2.11
N GLY A 116 -2.04 11.41 -1.53
CA GLY A 116 -0.91 12.35 -1.54
C GLY A 116 0.31 11.81 -0.82
N LEU A 117 0.11 11.15 0.33
CA LEU A 117 1.19 10.53 1.10
C LEU A 117 1.83 9.37 0.31
N LEU A 118 1.01 8.46 -0.23
CA LEU A 118 1.49 7.34 -1.03
C LEU A 118 2.26 7.81 -2.27
N LEU A 119 1.70 8.76 -3.03
CA LEU A 119 2.35 9.32 -4.21
C LEU A 119 3.70 9.94 -3.86
N GLY A 120 3.74 10.77 -2.80
CA GLY A 120 4.98 11.40 -2.35
C GLY A 120 6.05 10.39 -1.95
N MET A 121 5.66 9.36 -1.19
CA MET A 121 6.57 8.29 -0.78
C MET A 121 7.06 7.45 -1.96
N MET A 122 6.17 7.03 -2.87
CA MET A 122 6.54 6.24 -4.06
C MET A 122 7.53 6.99 -4.95
N VAL A 123 7.32 8.28 -5.20
CA VAL A 123 8.27 9.11 -5.97
C VAL A 123 9.63 9.18 -5.28
N MET A 124 9.67 9.41 -3.96
CA MET A 124 10.94 9.47 -3.23
C MET A 124 11.68 8.14 -3.27
N VAL A 125 10.95 7.04 -3.11
CA VAL A 125 11.52 5.68 -3.16
C VAL A 125 12.02 5.36 -4.56
N GLY A 126 11.28 5.73 -5.61
CA GLY A 126 11.71 5.61 -7.00
C GLY A 126 13.07 6.28 -7.25
N VAL A 127 13.24 7.52 -6.77
CA VAL A 127 14.53 8.22 -6.87
C VAL A 127 15.65 7.48 -6.11
N ILE A 128 15.36 6.98 -4.91
CA ILE A 128 16.35 6.25 -4.09
C ILE A 128 16.71 4.91 -4.71
N SER A 129 15.76 4.21 -5.36
CA SER A 129 15.97 2.90 -5.98
C SER A 129 17.06 2.96 -7.06
N HIS A 130 17.13 4.05 -7.84
CA HIS A 130 18.15 4.24 -8.86
C HIS A 130 19.59 4.33 -8.30
N THR A 131 19.75 4.60 -7.01
CA THR A 131 21.09 4.65 -6.38
C THR A 131 21.70 3.27 -6.17
N GLY A 132 20.94 2.18 -6.27
CA GLY A 132 21.39 0.82 -6.01
C GLY A 132 21.49 0.45 -4.53
N VAL A 133 20.91 1.25 -3.63
CA VAL A 133 21.03 1.03 -2.18
C VAL A 133 20.30 -0.24 -1.72
N PHE A 134 19.16 -0.58 -2.33
CA PHE A 134 18.40 -1.77 -1.94
C PHE A 134 19.15 -3.04 -2.32
N GLU A 135 19.78 -3.05 -3.49
CA GLU A 135 20.64 -4.13 -3.93
C GLU A 135 21.87 -4.26 -3.03
N TRP A 136 22.46 -3.14 -2.66
CA TRP A 136 23.58 -3.13 -1.73
C TRP A 136 23.20 -3.73 -0.37
N PHE A 137 22.00 -3.47 0.17
CA PHE A 137 21.54 -4.07 1.43
C PHE A 137 21.53 -5.59 1.39
N ALA A 138 21.07 -6.21 0.29
CA ALA A 138 21.03 -7.66 0.18
C ALA A 138 22.43 -8.29 0.11
N VAL A 139 23.35 -7.67 -0.63
CA VAL A 139 24.75 -8.11 -0.70
C VAL A 139 25.45 -7.96 0.65
N GLU A 140 25.23 -6.84 1.33
CA GLU A 140 25.80 -6.59 2.65
C GLU A 140 25.24 -7.55 3.72
N ALA A 141 23.95 -7.90 3.62
CA ALA A 141 23.32 -8.91 4.47
C ALA A 141 24.02 -10.26 4.35
N TYR A 142 24.36 -10.68 3.11
CA TYR A 142 25.12 -11.90 2.90
C TYR A 142 26.52 -11.82 3.51
N LYS A 143 27.25 -10.74 3.29
CA LYS A 143 28.60 -10.57 3.88
C LYS A 143 28.56 -10.71 5.41
N ARG A 144 27.60 -10.07 6.06
CA ARG A 144 27.46 -10.12 7.52
C ARG A 144 26.94 -11.46 8.04
N SER A 145 26.35 -12.28 7.17
CA SER A 145 25.89 -13.62 7.56
C SER A 145 27.00 -14.63 7.74
N GLU A 146 28.24 -14.31 7.33
CA GLU A 146 29.41 -15.21 7.35
C GLU A 146 29.13 -16.58 6.71
N GLY A 147 28.27 -16.57 5.68
CA GLY A 147 27.85 -17.76 4.94
C GLY A 147 26.80 -18.63 5.65
N SER A 148 26.33 -18.26 6.84
CA SER A 148 25.22 -18.94 7.50
C SER A 148 23.90 -18.56 6.83
N ILE A 149 23.18 -19.55 6.29
CA ILE A 149 21.91 -19.31 5.59
C ILE A 149 20.87 -18.74 6.55
N TRP A 150 20.78 -19.28 7.78
CA TRP A 150 19.85 -18.75 8.77
C TRP A 150 20.14 -17.30 9.15
N SER A 151 21.41 -16.95 9.35
CA SER A 151 21.79 -15.56 9.65
C SER A 151 21.46 -14.63 8.49
N LEU A 152 21.64 -15.08 7.24
CA LEU A 152 21.25 -14.34 6.06
C LEU A 152 19.74 -14.06 6.04
N VAL A 153 18.92 -15.08 6.25
CA VAL A 153 17.45 -14.93 6.32
C VAL A 153 17.06 -13.91 7.40
N VAL A 154 17.63 -14.03 8.60
CA VAL A 154 17.33 -13.11 9.70
C VAL A 154 17.70 -11.68 9.34
N ILE A 155 18.88 -11.44 8.75
CA ILE A 155 19.31 -10.10 8.39
C ILE A 155 18.44 -9.54 7.27
N LEU A 156 18.16 -10.32 6.23
CA LEU A 156 17.26 -9.91 5.14
C LEU A 156 15.87 -9.57 5.66
N CYS A 157 15.28 -10.42 6.50
CA CYS A 157 13.97 -10.18 7.11
C CYS A 157 13.95 -8.89 7.95
N ILE A 158 14.99 -8.64 8.76
CA ILE A 158 15.07 -7.42 9.58
C ILE A 158 15.22 -6.19 8.68
N VAL A 159 16.09 -6.25 7.67
CA VAL A 159 16.24 -5.14 6.70
C VAL A 159 14.91 -4.87 5.99
N THR A 160 14.26 -5.92 5.50
CA THR A 160 12.95 -5.79 4.84
C THR A 160 11.91 -5.17 5.77
N ALA A 161 11.81 -5.62 7.03
CA ALA A 161 10.87 -5.07 8.00
C ALA A 161 11.15 -3.58 8.31
N VAL A 162 12.42 -3.21 8.48
CA VAL A 162 12.80 -1.81 8.74
C VAL A 162 12.51 -0.93 7.54
N LEU A 163 12.83 -1.39 6.33
CA LEU A 163 12.51 -0.65 5.10
C LEU A 163 11.00 -0.49 4.95
N SER A 164 10.24 -1.57 5.12
CA SER A 164 8.79 -1.57 4.96
C SER A 164 8.04 -0.78 6.05
N ALA A 165 8.67 -0.50 7.18
CA ALA A 165 8.10 0.40 8.18
C ALA A 165 8.03 1.86 7.70
N PHE A 166 8.87 2.26 6.74
CA PHE A 166 8.93 3.61 6.20
C PHE A 166 8.61 3.69 4.70
N LEU A 167 8.62 2.56 4.01
CA LEU A 167 8.23 2.41 2.63
C LEU A 167 7.04 1.46 2.62
N ASP A 168 6.18 1.55 1.60
CA ASP A 168 5.11 0.57 1.50
C ASP A 168 5.64 -0.85 1.28
N ASN A 169 4.87 -1.83 1.72
CA ASN A 169 5.26 -3.23 1.72
C ASN A 169 5.44 -3.80 0.30
N VAL A 170 4.65 -3.34 -0.68
CA VAL A 170 4.70 -3.80 -2.07
C VAL A 170 5.97 -3.30 -2.74
N THR A 171 6.23 -2.00 -2.69
CA THR A 171 7.45 -1.39 -3.23
C THR A 171 8.70 -2.01 -2.60
N THR A 172 8.71 -2.20 -1.28
CA THR A 172 9.85 -2.84 -0.58
C THR A 172 10.15 -4.22 -1.15
N ILE A 173 9.14 -5.06 -1.36
CA ILE A 173 9.33 -6.40 -1.91
C ILE A 173 9.74 -6.35 -3.38
N LEU A 174 9.15 -5.48 -4.19
CA LEU A 174 9.53 -5.34 -5.60
C LEU A 174 11.00 -4.96 -5.77
N LEU A 175 11.51 -4.09 -4.91
CA LEU A 175 12.91 -3.65 -4.95
C LEU A 175 13.88 -4.74 -4.47
N LEU A 176 13.54 -5.51 -3.44
CA LEU A 176 14.43 -6.53 -2.90
C LEU A 176 14.37 -7.86 -3.68
N THR A 177 13.23 -8.22 -4.26
CA THR A 177 13.02 -9.50 -4.97
C THR A 177 14.08 -9.80 -6.05
N PRO A 178 14.42 -8.90 -6.97
CA PRO A 178 15.39 -9.21 -8.03
C PRO A 178 16.76 -9.59 -7.47
N VAL A 179 17.20 -8.92 -6.41
CA VAL A 179 18.51 -9.16 -5.79
C VAL A 179 18.49 -10.42 -4.96
N THR A 180 17.43 -10.66 -4.20
CA THR A 180 17.25 -11.90 -3.44
C THR A 180 17.25 -13.13 -4.34
N ILE A 181 16.59 -13.06 -5.51
CA ILE A 181 16.63 -14.14 -6.51
C ILE A 181 18.06 -14.37 -7.02
N GLN A 182 18.81 -13.31 -7.33
CA GLN A 182 20.18 -13.43 -7.81
C GLN A 182 21.11 -13.98 -6.71
N LEU A 183 20.96 -13.52 -5.49
CA LEU A 183 21.70 -14.01 -4.33
C LEU A 183 21.41 -15.50 -4.08
N ALA A 184 20.14 -15.91 -4.14
CA ALA A 184 19.73 -17.30 -4.02
C ALA A 184 20.38 -18.19 -5.08
N LYS A 185 20.42 -17.73 -6.35
CA LYS A 185 21.08 -18.45 -7.46
C LYS A 185 22.57 -18.62 -7.21
N VAL A 186 23.29 -17.58 -6.78
CA VAL A 186 24.73 -17.66 -6.49
C VAL A 186 25.02 -18.62 -5.35
N LEU A 187 24.13 -18.64 -4.36
CA LEU A 187 24.26 -19.51 -3.18
C LEU A 187 23.72 -20.93 -3.42
N ASP A 188 23.18 -21.22 -4.59
CA ASP A 188 22.54 -22.50 -4.91
C ASP A 188 21.41 -22.80 -3.90
N LEU A 189 20.57 -21.81 -3.62
CA LEU A 189 19.39 -21.88 -2.77
C LEU A 189 18.11 -21.74 -3.57
N GLN A 190 17.02 -22.31 -3.05
CA GLN A 190 15.70 -22.04 -3.58
C GLN A 190 15.27 -20.61 -3.21
N PRO A 191 14.90 -19.75 -4.19
CA PRO A 191 14.53 -18.36 -3.90
C PRO A 191 13.18 -18.24 -3.17
N VAL A 192 12.26 -19.16 -3.41
CA VAL A 192 10.87 -19.05 -2.90
C VAL A 192 10.79 -18.96 -1.38
N PRO A 193 11.48 -19.80 -0.58
CA PRO A 193 11.46 -19.67 0.88
C PRO A 193 12.00 -18.32 1.40
N LEU A 194 13.04 -17.78 0.73
CA LEU A 194 13.60 -16.46 1.06
C LEU A 194 12.59 -15.34 0.79
N LEU A 195 11.96 -15.37 -0.39
CA LEU A 195 10.95 -14.38 -0.77
C LEU A 195 9.71 -14.44 0.14
N ILE A 196 9.26 -15.63 0.51
CA ILE A 196 8.15 -15.79 1.47
C ILE A 196 8.52 -15.19 2.84
N ALA A 197 9.76 -15.40 3.28
CA ALA A 197 10.25 -14.81 4.53
C ALA A 197 10.28 -13.28 4.45
N GLU A 198 10.78 -12.70 3.36
CA GLU A 198 10.80 -11.25 3.13
C GLU A 198 9.39 -10.67 3.06
N VAL A 199 8.45 -11.30 2.33
CA VAL A 199 7.04 -10.87 2.26
C VAL A 199 6.39 -10.88 3.64
N LEU A 200 6.61 -11.92 4.44
CA LEU A 200 6.09 -11.98 5.80
C LEU A 200 6.61 -10.82 6.65
N PHE A 201 7.92 -10.55 6.59
CA PHE A 201 8.54 -9.49 7.37
C PHE A 201 8.28 -8.09 6.81
N SER A 202 8.04 -7.93 5.53
CA SER A 202 7.54 -6.70 4.94
C SER A 202 6.18 -6.31 5.54
N ASN A 203 5.23 -7.24 5.60
CA ASN A 203 3.92 -6.98 6.21
C ASN A 203 4.04 -6.70 7.73
N ILE A 204 4.91 -7.43 8.45
CA ILE A 204 5.16 -7.18 9.88
C ILE A 204 5.74 -5.77 10.07
N GLY A 205 6.72 -5.38 9.27
CA GLY A 205 7.34 -4.05 9.32
C GLY A 205 6.37 -2.94 8.95
N GLY A 206 5.63 -3.12 7.85
CA GLY A 206 4.64 -2.18 7.36
C GLY A 206 3.53 -1.89 8.37
N ALA A 207 3.11 -2.90 9.13
CA ALA A 207 2.10 -2.72 10.17
C ALA A 207 2.58 -1.91 11.39
N ALA A 208 3.88 -1.68 11.55
CA ALA A 208 4.43 -0.98 12.71
C ALA A 208 4.27 0.54 12.66
N THR A 209 4.06 1.12 11.49
CA THR A 209 3.93 2.56 11.30
C THR A 209 2.70 2.91 10.48
N MET A 210 2.28 4.15 10.57
CA MET A 210 1.14 4.65 9.81
C MET A 210 1.40 4.65 8.29
N ILE A 211 2.65 4.86 7.85
CA ILE A 211 3.02 4.99 6.43
C ILE A 211 3.43 3.68 5.74
N GLY A 212 3.69 2.63 6.51
CA GLY A 212 4.19 1.36 5.97
C GLY A 212 3.15 0.53 5.22
N ASP A 213 1.85 0.83 5.35
CA ASP A 213 0.78 0.12 4.65
C ASP A 213 -0.42 1.05 4.41
N PRO A 214 -1.04 1.08 3.21
CA PRO A 214 -2.19 1.94 2.91
C PRO A 214 -3.36 1.87 3.92
N PRO A 215 -3.78 0.70 4.42
CA PRO A 215 -4.81 0.62 5.45
C PRO A 215 -4.47 1.37 6.74
N ASN A 216 -3.20 1.41 7.13
CA ASN A 216 -2.75 2.11 8.33
C ASN A 216 -2.90 3.63 8.17
N ILE A 217 -2.61 4.13 6.96
CA ILE A 217 -2.78 5.55 6.62
C ILE A 217 -4.26 5.92 6.73
N MET A 218 -5.15 5.12 6.14
CA MET A 218 -6.60 5.35 6.18
C MET A 218 -7.14 5.34 7.61
N ILE A 219 -6.69 4.39 8.45
CA ILE A 219 -7.08 4.33 9.87
C ILE A 219 -6.54 5.55 10.60
N GLY A 220 -5.27 5.88 10.43
CA GLY A 220 -4.63 7.01 11.11
C GLY A 220 -5.20 8.35 10.68
N SER A 221 -5.46 8.58 9.38
CA SER A 221 -6.09 9.80 8.88
C SER A 221 -7.54 9.93 9.36
N GLY A 222 -8.30 8.84 9.32
CA GLY A 222 -9.70 8.82 9.76
C GLY A 222 -9.89 8.98 11.28
N LEU A 223 -8.90 8.61 12.08
CA LEU A 223 -8.88 8.78 13.54
C LEU A 223 -8.06 9.99 14.00
N SER A 224 -7.60 10.83 13.08
CA SER A 224 -6.87 12.04 13.43
C SER A 224 -7.77 13.04 14.18
N PRO A 225 -7.22 13.88 15.07
CA PRO A 225 -8.00 14.91 15.79
C PRO A 225 -8.86 15.74 14.85
N ASP A 226 -8.29 16.21 13.73
CA ASP A 226 -8.99 17.03 12.74
C ASP A 226 -10.12 16.27 12.01
N ALA A 227 -9.95 14.96 11.77
CA ALA A 227 -11.00 14.13 11.15
C ALA A 227 -12.16 13.91 12.13
N ILE A 228 -11.85 13.62 13.39
CA ILE A 228 -12.86 13.42 14.44
C ILE A 228 -13.64 14.73 14.71
N GLU A 229 -12.95 15.87 14.74
CA GLU A 229 -13.61 17.18 14.94
C GLU A 229 -14.57 17.52 13.79
N ARG A 230 -14.21 17.16 12.56
CA ARG A 230 -15.05 17.36 11.36
C ARG A 230 -16.18 16.33 11.22
N ALA A 231 -16.08 15.19 11.89
CA ALA A 231 -17.06 14.10 11.78
C ALA A 231 -18.43 14.56 12.33
N GLU A 232 -19.49 14.24 11.58
CA GLU A 232 -20.90 14.51 11.92
C GLU A 232 -21.15 15.94 12.46
N GLY A 233 -20.52 16.97 11.86
CA GLY A 233 -20.74 18.36 12.23
C GLY A 233 -20.28 18.70 13.66
N GLY A 234 -19.26 18.00 14.16
CA GLY A 234 -18.70 18.23 15.50
C GLY A 234 -19.34 17.41 16.63
N LYS A 235 -20.19 16.46 16.30
CA LYS A 235 -20.83 15.58 17.31
C LYS A 235 -19.84 14.82 18.19
N TYR A 236 -18.66 14.51 17.63
CA TYR A 236 -17.58 13.80 18.31
C TYR A 236 -16.39 14.68 18.67
N ALA A 237 -16.54 16.00 18.64
CA ALA A 237 -15.45 16.93 18.94
C ALA A 237 -14.79 16.70 20.32
N GLU A 238 -15.54 16.21 21.31
CA GLU A 238 -14.99 15.87 22.63
C GLU A 238 -13.97 14.71 22.55
N LEU A 239 -14.08 13.84 21.55
CA LEU A 239 -13.16 12.72 21.32
C LEU A 239 -11.93 13.14 20.48
N ALA A 240 -11.93 14.35 19.91
CA ALA A 240 -10.81 14.82 19.09
C ALA A 240 -9.51 14.93 19.90
N ALA A 241 -9.60 15.17 21.20
CA ALA A 241 -8.43 15.18 22.08
C ALA A 241 -7.76 13.80 22.21
N ASP A 242 -8.51 12.73 22.01
CA ASP A 242 -8.05 11.34 22.03
C ASP A 242 -7.74 10.81 20.61
N GLY A 243 -7.72 11.69 19.62
CA GLY A 243 -7.41 11.34 18.23
C GLY A 243 -5.99 10.81 18.06
N VAL A 244 -5.81 9.92 17.06
CA VAL A 244 -4.55 9.23 16.80
C VAL A 244 -3.66 10.07 15.90
N ASN A 245 -2.50 10.49 16.41
CA ASN A 245 -1.44 11.12 15.64
C ASN A 245 -0.44 10.07 15.11
N PHE A 246 0.45 10.48 14.22
CA PHE A 246 1.50 9.62 13.67
C PHE A 246 2.35 8.91 14.75
N ASN A 247 2.73 9.65 15.81
CA ASN A 247 3.52 9.11 16.91
C ASN A 247 2.72 8.14 17.77
N ASP A 248 1.46 8.45 18.04
CA ASP A 248 0.57 7.60 18.85
C ASP A 248 0.36 6.25 18.14
N PHE A 249 0.17 6.26 16.82
CA PHE A 249 0.06 5.04 16.03
C PHE A 249 1.28 4.13 16.22
N ILE A 250 2.50 4.68 16.15
CA ILE A 250 3.73 3.91 16.34
C ILE A 250 3.84 3.40 17.78
N ILE A 251 3.56 4.23 18.77
CA ILE A 251 3.67 3.87 20.18
C ILE A 251 2.73 2.72 20.54
N GLU A 252 1.52 2.73 20.01
CA GLU A 252 0.52 1.69 20.26
C GLU A 252 0.75 0.41 19.43
N MET A 253 1.13 0.55 18.16
CA MET A 253 1.25 -0.59 17.26
C MET A 253 2.62 -1.29 17.35
N ALA A 254 3.72 -0.55 17.42
CA ALA A 254 5.05 -1.13 17.34
C ALA A 254 5.37 -2.18 18.44
N PRO A 255 4.95 -2.03 19.71
CA PRO A 255 5.18 -3.06 20.73
C PRO A 255 4.51 -4.39 20.38
N GLY A 256 3.25 -4.36 19.92
CA GLY A 256 2.52 -5.54 19.48
C GLY A 256 3.20 -6.22 18.28
N ILE A 257 3.61 -5.43 17.31
CA ILE A 257 4.33 -5.90 16.12
C ILE A 257 5.68 -6.51 16.49
N MET A 258 6.45 -5.88 17.37
CA MET A 258 7.72 -6.44 17.86
C MET A 258 7.55 -7.80 18.56
N MET A 259 6.45 -8.01 19.27
CA MET A 259 6.14 -9.32 19.86
C MET A 259 5.87 -10.39 18.79
N THR A 260 5.42 -10.04 17.59
CA THR A 260 5.18 -11.01 16.51
C THR A 260 6.46 -11.44 15.77
N VAL A 261 7.54 -10.68 15.87
CA VAL A 261 8.83 -10.96 15.20
C VAL A 261 9.41 -12.31 15.63
N VAL A 262 9.40 -12.58 16.93
CA VAL A 262 9.98 -13.84 17.47
C VAL A 262 9.18 -15.06 17.03
N PRO A 263 7.85 -15.13 17.19
CA PRO A 263 7.03 -16.22 16.64
C PRO A 263 7.17 -16.38 15.13
N ALA A 264 7.28 -15.27 14.37
CA ALA A 264 7.47 -15.32 12.92
C ALA A 264 8.79 -16.00 12.54
N PHE A 265 9.91 -15.67 13.20
CA PHE A 265 11.17 -16.37 13.00
C PHE A 265 11.11 -17.84 13.41
N MET A 266 10.42 -18.16 14.51
CA MET A 266 10.20 -19.55 14.93
C MET A 266 9.41 -20.34 13.88
N LEU A 267 8.35 -19.73 13.32
CA LEU A 267 7.54 -20.32 12.26
C LEU A 267 8.37 -20.57 11.00
N LEU A 268 9.12 -19.58 10.52
CA LEU A 268 10.00 -19.72 9.36
C LEU A 268 11.03 -20.81 9.54
N LYS A 269 11.67 -20.86 10.73
CA LYS A 269 12.66 -21.87 11.06
C LYS A 269 12.05 -23.28 11.13
N TRP A 270 10.79 -23.39 11.54
CA TRP A 270 10.07 -24.66 11.59
C TRP A 270 9.63 -25.11 10.20
N MET A 271 9.06 -24.17 9.38
CA MET A 271 8.56 -24.46 8.03
C MET A 271 9.68 -24.81 7.05
N TYR A 272 10.79 -24.07 7.11
CA TYR A 272 11.90 -24.15 6.14
C TYR A 272 13.20 -24.62 6.78
N ARG A 273 13.09 -25.59 7.72
CA ARG A 273 14.22 -26.07 8.52
C ARG A 273 15.35 -26.61 7.65
N ASP A 274 15.02 -27.31 6.59
CA ASP A 274 16.01 -27.97 5.73
C ASP A 274 16.65 -26.96 4.77
N GLU A 275 15.85 -26.01 4.23
CA GLU A 275 16.29 -24.98 3.29
C GLU A 275 17.17 -23.92 3.98
N PHE A 276 16.84 -23.56 5.23
CA PHE A 276 17.56 -22.54 5.99
C PHE A 276 18.70 -23.11 6.85
N SER A 277 19.08 -24.37 6.63
CA SER A 277 20.16 -25.02 7.35
C SER A 277 21.47 -24.97 6.57
N GLY A 278 22.58 -25.00 7.33
CA GLY A 278 23.93 -25.11 6.77
C GLY A 278 24.63 -23.78 6.52
N LYS A 279 25.81 -23.90 5.92
CA LYS A 279 26.66 -22.76 5.49
C LYS A 279 26.94 -22.86 3.99
N ARG A 280 26.83 -21.74 3.31
CA ARG A 280 27.19 -21.58 1.90
C ARG A 280 28.16 -20.40 1.79
N ILE A 281 29.44 -20.71 1.62
CA ILE A 281 30.46 -19.70 1.38
C ILE A 281 30.74 -19.68 -0.11
N ARG A 282 30.38 -18.59 -0.77
CA ARG A 282 30.62 -18.34 -2.19
C ARG A 282 31.25 -16.96 -2.36
N ASP A 283 32.03 -16.83 -3.40
CA ASP A 283 32.54 -15.52 -3.79
C ASP A 283 31.38 -14.69 -4.38
N VAL A 284 31.10 -13.57 -3.76
CA VAL A 284 30.07 -12.60 -4.20
C VAL A 284 30.67 -11.35 -4.82
N ALA A 285 31.97 -11.36 -5.15
CA ALA A 285 32.65 -10.22 -5.75
C ALA A 285 31.99 -9.76 -7.06
N GLU A 286 31.45 -10.69 -7.84
CA GLU A 286 30.69 -10.37 -9.05
C GLU A 286 29.36 -9.68 -8.71
N LEU A 287 28.63 -10.15 -7.69
CA LEU A 287 27.40 -9.51 -7.21
C LEU A 287 27.70 -8.14 -6.63
N GLU A 288 28.77 -8.00 -5.86
CA GLU A 288 29.18 -6.73 -5.29
C GLU A 288 29.52 -5.69 -6.35
N SER A 289 30.25 -6.10 -7.41
CA SER A 289 30.56 -5.21 -8.52
C SER A 289 29.33 -4.79 -9.32
N LYS A 290 28.32 -5.66 -9.40
CA LYS A 290 27.10 -5.44 -10.17
C LYS A 290 26.02 -4.69 -9.38
N TYR A 291 25.91 -4.96 -8.08
CA TYR A 291 24.84 -4.48 -7.19
C TYR A 291 25.37 -3.56 -6.07
N GLY A 292 26.47 -2.91 -6.30
CA GLY A 292 26.99 -1.84 -5.43
C GLY A 292 26.21 -0.53 -5.61
N ILE A 293 26.44 0.41 -4.70
CA ILE A 293 25.91 1.76 -4.81
C ILE A 293 26.45 2.44 -6.07
N LYS A 294 25.57 2.84 -6.98
CA LYS A 294 25.90 3.42 -8.28
C LYS A 294 26.26 4.90 -8.17
N ASP A 295 25.54 5.63 -7.34
CA ASP A 295 25.73 7.07 -7.12
C ASP A 295 25.63 7.43 -5.63
N TYR A 296 26.78 7.57 -4.97
CA TYR A 296 26.87 7.96 -3.57
C TYR A 296 26.36 9.39 -3.29
N LYS A 297 26.54 10.31 -4.25
CA LYS A 297 26.07 11.69 -4.09
C LYS A 297 24.56 11.75 -4.12
N MET A 298 23.96 11.09 -5.09
CA MET A 298 22.51 10.97 -5.19
C MET A 298 21.93 10.28 -3.96
N LEU A 299 22.52 9.16 -3.52
CA LEU A 299 22.11 8.44 -2.31
C LEU A 299 22.16 9.33 -1.06
N THR A 300 23.27 10.05 -0.86
CA THR A 300 23.41 10.91 0.33
C THR A 300 22.38 12.04 0.32
N THR A 301 22.16 12.64 -0.85
CA THR A 301 21.22 13.76 -0.98
C THR A 301 19.77 13.28 -0.81
N SER A 302 19.38 12.21 -1.51
CA SER A 302 18.02 11.64 -1.41
C SER A 302 17.74 11.03 -0.03
N GLY A 303 18.74 10.36 0.55
CA GLY A 303 18.65 9.85 1.92
C GLY A 303 18.51 10.96 2.96
N PHE A 304 19.19 12.08 2.79
CA PHE A 304 19.03 13.25 3.67
C PHE A 304 17.63 13.85 3.56
N ILE A 305 17.10 14.01 2.34
CA ILE A 305 15.73 14.52 2.12
C ILE A 305 14.69 13.56 2.72
N LEU A 306 14.83 12.25 2.49
CA LEU A 306 13.95 11.25 3.09
C LEU A 306 14.02 11.31 4.63
N GLY A 307 15.21 11.45 5.20
CA GLY A 307 15.40 11.64 6.64
C GLY A 307 14.69 12.89 7.18
N LEU A 308 14.71 14.00 6.43
CA LEU A 308 13.97 15.23 6.79
C LEU A 308 12.45 15.00 6.72
N VAL A 309 11.96 14.28 5.74
CA VAL A 309 10.54 13.95 5.62
C VAL A 309 10.09 13.07 6.78
N ILE A 310 10.83 12.02 7.11
CA ILE A 310 10.55 11.15 8.27
C ILE A 310 10.57 11.99 9.56
N LEU A 311 11.54 12.86 9.73
CA LEU A 311 11.58 13.79 10.87
C LEU A 311 10.34 14.69 10.89
N GLY A 312 9.91 15.19 9.74
CA GLY A 312 8.67 15.96 9.58
C GLY A 312 7.43 15.21 10.05
N PHE A 313 7.33 13.90 9.76
CA PHE A 313 6.24 13.06 10.26
C PHE A 313 6.23 12.97 11.80
N PHE A 314 7.39 12.80 12.42
CA PHE A 314 7.51 12.82 13.89
C PHE A 314 7.19 14.18 14.50
N LEU A 315 7.41 15.26 13.77
CA LEU A 315 7.10 16.64 14.21
C LEU A 315 5.65 17.06 13.88
N HIS A 316 4.88 16.21 13.18
CA HIS A 316 3.48 16.50 12.83
C HIS A 316 2.63 17.01 14.01
N PRO A 317 2.68 16.41 15.23
CA PRO A 317 1.88 16.89 16.36
C PRO A 317 2.21 18.33 16.81
N VAL A 318 3.41 18.83 16.46
CA VAL A 318 3.87 20.19 16.79
C VAL A 318 3.60 21.16 15.65
N THR A 319 3.81 20.70 14.41
CA THR A 319 3.70 21.56 13.21
C THR A 319 2.28 21.67 12.69
N HIS A 320 1.41 20.71 13.04
CA HIS A 320 0.04 20.56 12.51
C HIS A 320 -0.03 20.51 10.97
N MET A 321 1.11 20.19 10.31
CA MET A 321 1.15 20.00 8.86
C MET A 321 0.70 18.57 8.52
N PRO A 322 -0.30 18.37 7.65
CA PRO A 322 -0.70 17.04 7.20
C PRO A 322 0.49 16.25 6.64
N VAL A 323 0.58 14.97 6.99
CA VAL A 323 1.68 14.08 6.55
C VAL A 323 1.77 13.97 5.03
N SER A 324 0.65 14.08 4.34
CA SER A 324 0.56 14.12 2.87
C SER A 324 1.35 15.29 2.27
N TRP A 325 1.21 16.50 2.85
CA TRP A 325 1.94 17.68 2.38
C TRP A 325 3.45 17.58 2.66
N ILE A 326 3.83 16.97 3.78
CA ILE A 326 5.24 16.72 4.12
C ILE A 326 5.85 15.77 3.09
N ALA A 327 5.14 14.68 2.74
CA ALA A 327 5.60 13.70 1.75
C ALA A 327 5.67 14.30 0.33
N LEU A 328 4.62 14.98 -0.13
CA LEU A 328 4.60 15.63 -1.43
C LEU A 328 5.67 16.72 -1.55
N GLY A 329 5.84 17.55 -0.51
CA GLY A 329 6.89 18.56 -0.44
C GLY A 329 8.28 17.93 -0.53
N GLY A 330 8.51 16.82 0.18
CA GLY A 330 9.73 16.05 0.13
C GLY A 330 10.00 15.47 -1.26
N ALA A 331 8.97 14.90 -1.90
CA ALA A 331 9.07 14.37 -3.26
C ALA A 331 9.44 15.46 -4.28
N VAL A 332 8.76 16.60 -4.25
CA VAL A 332 9.07 17.74 -5.12
C VAL A 332 10.50 18.25 -4.87
N LEU A 333 10.91 18.40 -3.61
CA LEU A 333 12.27 18.81 -3.25
C LEU A 333 13.30 17.79 -3.77
N MET A 334 13.03 16.50 -3.60
CA MET A 334 13.91 15.43 -4.07
C MET A 334 14.06 15.47 -5.58
N LEU A 335 12.99 15.56 -6.34
CA LEU A 335 13.02 15.68 -7.80
C LEU A 335 13.76 16.93 -8.26
N LEU A 336 13.57 18.08 -7.62
CA LEU A 336 14.25 19.31 -7.95
C LEU A 336 15.78 19.23 -7.75
N VAL A 337 16.23 18.47 -6.76
CA VAL A 337 17.65 18.38 -6.42
C VAL A 337 18.35 17.27 -7.19
N THR A 338 17.67 16.14 -7.43
CA THR A 338 18.28 14.94 -8.04
C THR A 338 18.00 14.81 -9.53
N ASN A 339 16.78 15.09 -9.99
CA ASN A 339 16.30 14.79 -11.34
C ASN A 339 15.77 16.03 -12.08
N ARG A 340 16.53 17.12 -12.11
CA ARG A 340 16.10 18.41 -12.69
C ARG A 340 15.55 18.37 -14.12
N HIS A 341 16.00 17.44 -14.91
CA HIS A 341 15.77 17.43 -16.37
C HIS A 341 15.00 16.18 -16.86
N GLU A 342 14.88 15.15 -16.03
CA GLU A 342 14.25 13.88 -16.39
C GLU A 342 13.31 13.47 -15.27
N LEU A 343 12.03 13.78 -15.42
CA LEU A 343 10.98 13.43 -14.45
C LEU A 343 10.34 12.07 -14.75
N ASP A 344 10.50 11.59 -15.98
CA ASP A 344 9.81 10.39 -16.45
C ASP A 344 10.29 9.14 -15.68
N GLU A 345 11.60 9.02 -15.47
CA GLU A 345 12.23 7.87 -14.82
C GLU A 345 11.71 7.60 -13.38
N PRO A 346 11.69 8.59 -12.44
CA PRO A 346 11.12 8.38 -11.11
C PRO A 346 9.60 8.18 -11.11
N LEU A 347 8.88 8.72 -12.09
CA LEU A 347 7.43 8.58 -12.19
C LEU A 347 7.00 7.23 -12.78
N GLU A 348 7.87 6.57 -13.56
CA GLU A 348 7.64 5.19 -14.03
C GLU A 348 7.67 4.18 -12.89
N GLU A 349 8.44 4.45 -11.81
CA GLU A 349 8.49 3.59 -10.61
C GLU A 349 7.24 3.74 -9.72
N VAL A 350 6.38 4.73 -9.96
CA VAL A 350 5.13 4.90 -9.21
C VAL A 350 4.16 3.78 -9.59
N GLU A 351 3.72 3.03 -8.60
CA GLU A 351 2.71 2.00 -8.77
C GLU A 351 1.30 2.60 -8.93
N TRP A 352 1.01 3.14 -10.11
CA TRP A 352 -0.28 3.73 -10.44
C TRP A 352 -1.46 2.80 -10.16
N THR A 353 -1.27 1.49 -10.29
CA THR A 353 -2.31 0.49 -10.02
C THR A 353 -2.68 0.44 -8.55
N THR A 354 -1.71 0.53 -7.66
CA THR A 354 -1.91 0.58 -6.20
C THR A 354 -2.53 1.91 -5.78
N LEU A 355 -2.07 3.01 -6.37
CA LEU A 355 -2.58 4.35 -6.06
C LEU A 355 -4.04 4.55 -6.48
N LEU A 356 -4.51 3.88 -7.54
CA LEU A 356 -5.85 3.97 -8.10
C LEU A 356 -6.81 2.88 -7.62
N SER A 357 -6.34 1.92 -6.82
CA SER A 357 -7.17 0.83 -6.27
C SER A 357 -7.76 1.19 -4.92
#